data_1d74b4bd349d292ed8e203f90acbb633
#
_entry.id   1d74b4bd349d292ed8e203f90acbb633
#
_cell.length_a   1.000
_cell.length_b   1.000
_cell.length_c   1.000
_cell.angle_alpha   90.00
_cell.angle_beta   90.00
_cell.angle_gamma   90.00
#
_symmetry.space_group_name_H-M   'P 1'
#
loop_
_entity.id
_entity.type
_entity.pdbx_description
1 polymer ?
#
loop_
_entity_poly.entity_id
_entity_poly.type
_entity_poly.pdbx_seq_one_letter_code
_entity_poly.pdbx_strand_id
1 'polypeptide(L)'
;MKAPLLILAVLALLSGCASSPTPDFSRPAITETKSVVFAGKTFVLKFQKDGLWEYFPENESVDAWTEMLDFTVVSRGLSWQEPLDLGKRTVQLHQLENPNMPAILTTDNRTGILYLMLFYPKSLRKDGDFSEISFFKYYRDSVTGQIIIFHFARNIPTPANPVESTQEMGAELVPTFKAFPLYRQ
;
A
#
# COMPACT_ATOMS: atom_id res chain seq x y z
N MET A 1 18.70 -58.47 39.83
CA MET A 1 17.80 -58.09 38.73
C MET A 1 17.27 -56.72 39.07
N LYS A 2 17.70 -55.66 38.34
CA LYS A 2 17.28 -54.27 38.54
C LYS A 2 16.38 -53.88 37.36
N ALA A 3 15.13 -53.53 37.64
CA ALA A 3 14.19 -53.07 36.66
C ALA A 3 14.49 -51.58 36.28
N PRO A 4 14.45 -51.20 35.03
CA PRO A 4 14.59 -49.79 34.64
C PRO A 4 13.26 -49.05 34.80
N LEU A 5 13.34 -47.90 35.45
CA LEU A 5 12.27 -46.92 35.64
C LEU A 5 12.00 -46.19 34.30
N LEU A 6 10.81 -46.42 33.74
CA LEU A 6 10.38 -45.77 32.51
C LEU A 6 9.84 -44.36 32.85
N ILE A 7 10.61 -43.31 32.56
CA ILE A 7 10.15 -41.90 32.70
C ILE A 7 9.34 -41.56 31.47
N LEU A 8 8.03 -41.48 31.63
CA LEU A 8 7.10 -41.01 30.61
C LEU A 8 7.12 -39.49 30.61
N ALA A 9 7.87 -38.89 29.68
CA ALA A 9 7.83 -37.44 29.44
C ALA A 9 6.55 -37.09 28.67
N VAL A 10 5.56 -36.52 29.36
CA VAL A 10 4.37 -35.94 28.75
C VAL A 10 4.79 -34.59 28.16
N LEU A 11 5.02 -34.54 26.83
CA LEU A 11 5.13 -33.30 26.11
C LEU A 11 3.72 -32.63 26.02
N ALA A 12 3.46 -31.66 26.87
CA ALA A 12 2.34 -30.78 26.73
C ALA A 12 2.58 -29.89 25.50
N LEU A 13 2.00 -30.26 24.37
CA LEU A 13 1.88 -29.41 23.20
C LEU A 13 0.94 -28.23 23.55
N LEU A 14 1.53 -27.14 24.02
CA LEU A 14 0.85 -25.85 24.09
C LEU A 14 0.60 -25.38 22.64
N SER A 15 -0.50 -25.85 22.06
CA SER A 15 -1.07 -25.28 20.85
C SER A 15 -1.52 -23.87 21.20
N GLY A 16 -0.62 -22.92 21.06
CA GLY A 16 -0.96 -21.50 21.10
C GLY A 16 -1.91 -21.23 19.93
N CYS A 17 -3.22 -21.24 20.22
CA CYS A 17 -4.19 -20.68 19.30
C CYS A 17 -3.81 -19.20 19.11
N ALA A 18 -3.12 -18.89 18.01
CA ALA A 18 -2.99 -17.52 17.57
C ALA A 18 -4.42 -17.02 17.32
N SER A 19 -4.95 -16.23 18.24
CA SER A 19 -6.26 -15.59 18.07
C SER A 19 -6.21 -14.78 16.78
N SER A 20 -7.06 -15.10 15.81
CA SER A 20 -7.24 -14.26 14.62
C SER A 20 -7.58 -12.83 15.10
N PRO A 21 -6.96 -11.80 14.53
CA PRO A 21 -7.27 -10.44 14.93
C PRO A 21 -8.76 -10.18 14.75
N THR A 22 -9.39 -9.62 15.79
CA THR A 22 -10.81 -9.22 15.72
C THR A 22 -11.00 -8.22 14.58
N PRO A 23 -12.01 -8.40 13.71
CA PRO A 23 -12.31 -7.45 12.64
C PRO A 23 -12.55 -6.05 13.20
N ASP A 24 -11.89 -5.06 12.61
CA ASP A 24 -11.99 -3.66 13.02
C ASP A 24 -13.01 -2.91 12.16
N PHE A 25 -14.27 -2.91 12.59
CA PHE A 25 -15.36 -2.20 11.93
C PHE A 25 -15.34 -0.69 12.17
N SER A 26 -14.45 -0.16 13.02
CA SER A 26 -14.32 1.29 13.22
C SER A 26 -13.65 2.01 12.07
N ARG A 27 -12.93 1.28 11.19
CA ARG A 27 -12.30 1.84 10.00
C ARG A 27 -13.34 2.30 8.98
N PRO A 28 -13.11 3.46 8.32
CA PRO A 28 -14.03 3.91 7.27
C PRO A 28 -14.08 2.90 6.10
N ALA A 29 -15.28 2.70 5.56
CA ALA A 29 -15.46 1.84 4.39
C ALA A 29 -15.11 2.60 3.10
N ILE A 30 -14.29 1.99 2.24
CA ILE A 30 -13.93 2.57 0.93
C ILE A 30 -15.19 2.82 0.09
N THR A 31 -16.11 1.85 0.09
CA THR A 31 -17.37 1.91 -0.70
C THR A 31 -18.26 3.09 -0.34
N GLU A 32 -18.17 3.61 0.89
CA GLU A 32 -18.97 4.72 1.40
C GLU A 32 -18.22 6.05 1.32
N THR A 33 -16.91 6.03 1.03
CA THR A 33 -16.05 7.20 1.05
C THR A 33 -16.18 7.99 -0.24
N LYS A 34 -16.69 9.22 -0.16
CA LYS A 34 -16.84 10.14 -1.30
C LYS A 34 -15.69 11.13 -1.42
N SER A 35 -15.01 11.41 -0.32
CA SER A 35 -13.84 12.28 -0.29
C SER A 35 -12.85 11.81 0.78
N VAL A 36 -11.59 12.15 0.56
CA VAL A 36 -10.45 11.81 1.43
C VAL A 36 -9.64 13.07 1.67
N VAL A 37 -9.23 13.32 2.92
CA VAL A 37 -8.28 14.39 3.24
C VAL A 37 -6.89 13.79 3.44
N PHE A 38 -5.92 14.25 2.66
CA PHE A 38 -4.54 13.81 2.74
C PHE A 38 -3.59 15.00 2.60
N ALA A 39 -2.58 15.10 3.46
CA ALA A 39 -1.61 16.20 3.48
C ALA A 39 -2.27 17.60 3.43
N GLY A 40 -3.41 17.78 4.13
CA GLY A 40 -4.15 19.04 4.17
C GLY A 40 -4.99 19.37 2.92
N LYS A 41 -5.04 18.48 1.93
CA LYS A 41 -5.85 18.64 0.71
C LYS A 41 -7.04 17.69 0.71
N THR A 42 -8.15 18.11 0.12
CA THR A 42 -9.34 17.27 -0.10
C THR A 42 -9.31 16.69 -1.51
N PHE A 43 -9.44 15.38 -1.58
CA PHE A 43 -9.56 14.60 -2.81
C PHE A 43 -10.97 14.05 -2.89
N VAL A 44 -11.62 14.16 -4.03
CA VAL A 44 -12.99 13.69 -4.26
C VAL A 44 -13.01 12.50 -5.23
N LEU A 45 -13.90 11.55 -5.00
CA LEU A 45 -14.05 10.38 -5.85
C LEU A 45 -14.49 10.80 -7.27
N LYS A 46 -13.68 10.47 -8.26
CA LYS A 46 -13.94 10.78 -9.69
C LYS A 46 -14.10 9.52 -10.53
N PHE A 47 -13.52 8.39 -10.09
CA PHE A 47 -13.60 7.12 -10.81
C PHE A 47 -13.76 5.96 -9.84
N GLN A 48 -14.59 4.98 -10.24
CA GLN A 48 -14.77 3.73 -9.51
C GLN A 48 -15.09 2.61 -10.48
N LYS A 49 -14.30 1.54 -10.44
CA LYS A 49 -14.54 0.35 -11.25
C LYS A 49 -13.77 -0.86 -10.69
N ASP A 50 -14.40 -2.02 -10.64
CA ASP A 50 -13.77 -3.35 -10.42
C ASP A 50 -12.78 -3.40 -9.23
N GLY A 51 -13.13 -2.78 -8.11
CA GLY A 51 -12.27 -2.77 -6.92
C GLY A 51 -11.22 -1.67 -6.90
N LEU A 52 -11.30 -0.71 -7.81
CA LEU A 52 -10.49 0.51 -7.86
C LEU A 52 -11.37 1.74 -7.58
N TRP A 53 -10.90 2.63 -6.69
CA TRP A 53 -11.50 3.92 -6.37
C TRP A 53 -10.44 4.99 -6.48
N GLU A 54 -10.60 5.94 -7.43
CA GLU A 54 -9.64 7.02 -7.66
C GLU A 54 -10.22 8.37 -7.26
N TYR A 55 -9.42 9.12 -6.51
CA TYR A 55 -9.75 10.42 -5.95
C TYR A 55 -8.74 11.46 -6.43
N PHE A 56 -9.25 12.61 -6.82
CA PHE A 56 -8.46 13.74 -7.32
C PHE A 56 -8.85 15.01 -6.58
N PRO A 57 -7.99 16.04 -6.53
CA PRO A 57 -8.40 17.39 -6.16
C PRO A 57 -9.65 17.82 -6.91
N GLU A 58 -10.52 18.63 -6.30
CA GLU A 58 -11.85 18.95 -6.83
C GLU A 58 -11.83 19.50 -8.24
N ASN A 59 -10.84 20.32 -8.58
CA ASN A 59 -10.65 20.97 -9.88
C ASN A 59 -9.83 20.14 -10.89
N GLU A 60 -9.41 18.94 -10.54
CA GLU A 60 -8.61 18.06 -11.40
C GLU A 60 -9.45 16.88 -11.94
N SER A 61 -8.93 16.20 -12.96
CA SER A 61 -9.60 15.08 -13.62
C SER A 61 -8.67 13.88 -13.78
N VAL A 62 -9.23 12.73 -14.16
CA VAL A 62 -8.49 11.48 -14.42
C VAL A 62 -7.38 11.64 -15.47
N ASP A 63 -7.58 12.52 -16.45
CA ASP A 63 -6.63 12.74 -17.56
C ASP A 63 -5.63 13.88 -17.30
N ALA A 64 -5.94 14.79 -16.36
CA ALA A 64 -5.15 15.99 -16.06
C ALA A 64 -5.13 16.26 -14.55
N TRP A 65 -4.13 15.69 -13.87
CA TRP A 65 -3.99 15.76 -12.43
C TRP A 65 -2.55 16.07 -11.99
N THR A 66 -2.39 16.69 -10.83
CA THR A 66 -1.10 16.93 -10.19
C THR A 66 -0.87 15.93 -9.05
N GLU A 67 -1.93 15.55 -8.37
CA GLU A 67 -1.91 14.57 -7.31
C GLU A 67 -3.14 13.67 -7.42
N MET A 68 -2.98 12.39 -7.06
CA MET A 68 -4.09 11.45 -6.99
C MET A 68 -3.96 10.55 -5.78
N LEU A 69 -5.10 10.05 -5.33
CA LEU A 69 -5.20 8.95 -4.37
C LEU A 69 -6.01 7.83 -4.98
N ASP A 70 -5.63 6.60 -4.73
CA ASP A 70 -6.51 5.48 -4.99
C ASP A 70 -6.51 4.43 -3.89
N PHE A 71 -7.59 3.66 -3.87
CA PHE A 71 -7.68 2.39 -3.17
C PHE A 71 -7.92 1.30 -4.19
N THR A 72 -7.08 0.28 -4.17
CA THR A 72 -7.27 -0.95 -4.95
C THR A 72 -7.52 -2.12 -4.01
N VAL A 73 -8.64 -2.80 -4.18
CA VAL A 73 -8.92 -4.07 -3.50
C VAL A 73 -8.45 -5.20 -4.38
N VAL A 74 -7.43 -5.92 -3.92
CA VAL A 74 -6.84 -7.04 -4.67
C VAL A 74 -7.84 -8.17 -4.78
N SER A 75 -8.00 -8.71 -5.98
CA SER A 75 -8.98 -9.78 -6.26
C SER A 75 -8.78 -11.00 -5.35
N ARG A 76 -9.87 -11.70 -5.02
CA ARG A 76 -9.85 -12.89 -4.14
C ARG A 76 -8.89 -13.98 -4.62
N GLY A 77 -8.69 -14.12 -5.93
CA GLY A 77 -7.76 -15.08 -6.51
C GLY A 77 -6.28 -14.82 -6.13
N LEU A 78 -5.95 -13.60 -5.71
CA LEU A 78 -4.61 -13.20 -5.26
C LEU A 78 -4.56 -12.91 -3.75
N SER A 79 -5.68 -13.00 -3.03
CA SER A 79 -5.78 -12.64 -1.61
C SER A 79 -5.00 -13.57 -0.67
N TRP A 80 -4.56 -14.73 -1.13
CA TRP A 80 -3.67 -15.64 -0.39
C TRP A 80 -2.22 -15.15 -0.33
N GLN A 81 -1.83 -14.22 -1.22
CA GLN A 81 -0.49 -13.64 -1.20
C GLN A 81 -0.34 -12.69 -0.01
N GLU A 82 0.88 -12.60 0.50
CA GLU A 82 1.18 -11.61 1.53
C GLU A 82 1.44 -10.22 0.91
N PRO A 83 1.14 -9.12 1.61
CA PRO A 83 1.44 -7.76 1.14
C PRO A 83 2.89 -7.61 0.66
N LEU A 84 3.84 -8.25 1.36
CA LEU A 84 5.26 -8.22 1.01
C LEU A 84 5.55 -8.82 -0.38
N ASP A 85 4.89 -9.93 -0.71
CA ASP A 85 5.12 -10.61 -2.00
C ASP A 85 4.56 -9.79 -3.16
N LEU A 86 3.39 -9.19 -2.98
CA LEU A 86 2.82 -8.26 -3.96
C LEU A 86 3.72 -7.04 -4.16
N GLY A 87 4.20 -6.42 -3.07
CA GLY A 87 5.10 -5.27 -3.16
C GLY A 87 6.43 -5.60 -3.83
N LYS A 88 7.04 -6.75 -3.53
CA LYS A 88 8.26 -7.22 -4.23
C LYS A 88 8.00 -7.39 -5.72
N ARG A 89 6.87 -7.98 -6.10
CA ARG A 89 6.50 -8.13 -7.50
C ARG A 89 6.31 -6.78 -8.19
N THR A 90 5.69 -5.81 -7.52
CA THR A 90 5.55 -4.44 -8.04
C THR A 90 6.93 -3.81 -8.29
N VAL A 91 7.89 -3.94 -7.37
CA VAL A 91 9.27 -3.47 -7.56
C VAL A 91 9.94 -4.16 -8.75
N GLN A 92 9.80 -5.48 -8.88
CA GLN A 92 10.38 -6.23 -10.00
C GLN A 92 9.84 -5.74 -11.34
N LEU A 93 8.52 -5.57 -11.47
CA LEU A 93 7.90 -5.08 -12.69
C LEU A 93 8.35 -3.64 -12.99
N HIS A 94 8.37 -2.78 -11.98
CA HIS A 94 8.85 -1.41 -12.11
C HIS A 94 10.29 -1.36 -12.64
N GLN A 95 11.19 -2.17 -12.08
CA GLN A 95 12.60 -2.20 -12.50
C GLN A 95 12.82 -2.77 -13.90
N LEU A 96 11.94 -3.66 -14.37
CA LEU A 96 11.97 -4.15 -15.75
C LEU A 96 11.58 -3.06 -16.76
N GLU A 97 10.60 -2.23 -16.42
CA GLU A 97 10.11 -1.14 -17.28
C GLU A 97 10.95 0.14 -17.15
N ASN A 98 11.46 0.41 -15.94
CA ASN A 98 12.18 1.62 -15.59
C ASN A 98 13.53 1.28 -14.93
N PRO A 99 14.49 0.72 -15.65
CA PRO A 99 15.77 0.31 -15.08
C PRO A 99 16.51 1.50 -14.45
N ASN A 100 17.10 1.27 -13.28
CA ASN A 100 17.86 2.25 -12.50
C ASN A 100 17.02 3.39 -11.87
N MET A 101 15.69 3.36 -11.97
CA MET A 101 14.85 4.32 -11.26
C MET A 101 14.70 3.95 -9.79
N PRO A 102 14.55 4.94 -8.90
CA PRO A 102 14.40 4.70 -7.46
C PRO A 102 13.19 3.80 -7.14
N ALA A 103 13.43 2.79 -6.30
CA ALA A 103 12.40 1.93 -5.72
C ALA A 103 12.79 1.63 -4.28
N ILE A 104 11.99 2.09 -3.31
CA ILE A 104 12.25 1.95 -1.88
C ILE A 104 11.11 1.16 -1.25
N LEU A 105 11.44 -0.01 -0.70
CA LEU A 105 10.49 -0.91 -0.07
C LEU A 105 10.84 -1.07 1.41
N THR A 106 9.87 -0.84 2.29
CA THR A 106 10.00 -1.02 3.74
C THR A 106 8.78 -1.72 4.32
N THR A 107 8.97 -2.45 5.42
CA THR A 107 7.89 -3.18 6.10
C THR A 107 7.84 -2.76 7.56
N ASP A 108 6.65 -2.49 8.07
CA ASP A 108 6.41 -2.46 9.51
C ASP A 108 6.18 -3.91 9.99
N ASN A 109 7.18 -4.52 10.58
CA ASN A 109 7.12 -5.92 11.02
C ASN A 109 6.09 -6.15 12.14
N ARG A 110 5.67 -5.10 12.87
CA ARG A 110 4.67 -5.21 13.93
C ARG A 110 3.25 -5.32 13.36
N THR A 111 2.97 -4.60 12.29
CA THR A 111 1.64 -4.51 11.68
C THR A 111 1.50 -5.33 10.41
N GLY A 112 2.61 -5.79 9.82
CA GLY A 112 2.65 -6.44 8.50
C GLY A 112 2.34 -5.49 7.34
N ILE A 113 2.27 -4.17 7.59
CA ILE A 113 2.04 -3.17 6.56
C ILE A 113 3.32 -2.98 5.76
N LEU A 114 3.19 -3.07 4.44
CA LEU A 114 4.25 -2.75 3.51
C LEU A 114 4.09 -1.34 2.99
N TYR A 115 5.21 -0.62 2.88
CA TYR A 115 5.32 0.68 2.25
C TYR A 115 6.29 0.60 1.08
N LEU A 116 5.88 1.15 -0.05
CA LEU A 116 6.69 1.20 -1.26
C LEU A 116 6.66 2.61 -1.83
N MET A 117 7.82 3.11 -2.28
CA MET A 117 7.93 4.37 -3.02
C MET A 117 8.65 4.10 -4.33
N LEU A 118 8.08 4.55 -5.44
CA LEU A 118 8.58 4.35 -6.79
C LEU A 118 8.68 5.69 -7.51
N PHE A 119 9.69 5.83 -8.37
CA PHE A 119 9.81 6.92 -9.32
C PHE A 119 9.54 6.41 -10.73
N TYR A 120 8.57 7.00 -11.40
CA TYR A 120 8.28 6.76 -12.82
C TYR A 120 8.78 7.94 -13.65
N PRO A 121 9.70 7.72 -14.60
CA PRO A 121 10.28 8.79 -15.43
C PRO A 121 9.25 9.39 -16.40
N LYS A 122 8.14 8.67 -16.63
CA LYS A 122 7.00 9.13 -17.41
C LYS A 122 5.71 8.84 -16.66
N SER A 123 4.96 9.88 -16.33
CA SER A 123 3.66 9.76 -15.69
C SER A 123 2.60 9.20 -16.64
N LEU A 124 1.53 8.63 -16.07
CA LEU A 124 0.31 8.26 -16.78
C LEU A 124 -0.55 9.48 -17.18
N ARG A 125 -0.26 10.65 -16.66
CA ARG A 125 -0.91 11.90 -17.05
C ARG A 125 -0.74 12.15 -18.55
N LYS A 126 -1.84 12.52 -19.23
CA LYS A 126 -1.88 12.59 -20.69
C LYS A 126 -1.63 14.00 -21.27
N ASP A 127 -1.69 15.03 -20.44
CA ASP A 127 -1.65 16.44 -20.86
C ASP A 127 -0.26 17.11 -20.77
N GLY A 128 0.81 16.33 -20.71
CA GLY A 128 2.19 16.83 -20.67
C GLY A 128 3.24 15.77 -20.37
N ASP A 129 4.50 16.23 -20.35
CA ASP A 129 5.64 15.41 -19.96
C ASP A 129 5.95 15.62 -18.47
N PHE A 130 5.51 14.69 -17.67
CA PHE A 130 5.72 14.68 -16.23
C PHE A 130 6.40 13.36 -15.81
N SER A 131 7.23 13.43 -14.78
CA SER A 131 7.60 12.28 -13.97
C SER A 131 6.62 12.13 -12.82
N GLU A 132 6.55 10.94 -12.26
CA GLU A 132 5.63 10.63 -11.16
C GLU A 132 6.40 10.01 -10.00
N ILE A 133 6.10 10.44 -8.78
CA ILE A 133 6.53 9.75 -7.56
C ILE A 133 5.29 9.16 -6.89
N SER A 134 5.34 7.85 -6.72
CA SER A 134 4.23 7.06 -6.20
C SER A 134 4.56 6.43 -4.86
N PHE A 135 3.62 6.50 -3.92
CA PHE A 135 3.68 5.90 -2.59
C PHE A 135 2.59 4.86 -2.46
N PHE A 136 2.94 3.65 -2.07
CA PHE A 136 1.99 2.56 -1.88
C PHE A 136 2.03 2.05 -0.44
N LYS A 137 0.86 1.77 0.13
CA LYS A 137 0.66 1.10 1.40
C LYS A 137 -0.16 -0.15 1.17
N TYR A 138 0.45 -1.33 1.32
CA TYR A 138 -0.21 -2.61 1.19
C TYR A 138 -0.56 -3.13 2.58
N TYR A 139 -1.79 -3.49 2.79
CA TYR A 139 -2.24 -4.04 4.07
C TYR A 139 -3.41 -5.02 3.88
N ARG A 140 -3.61 -5.89 4.86
CA ARG A 140 -4.74 -6.80 4.87
C ARG A 140 -5.93 -6.14 5.56
N ASP A 141 -7.08 -6.18 4.91
CA ASP A 141 -8.35 -5.79 5.53
C ASP A 141 -8.71 -6.80 6.63
N SER A 142 -8.92 -6.32 7.84
CA SER A 142 -9.25 -7.18 8.98
C SER A 142 -10.67 -7.75 8.94
N VAL A 143 -11.55 -7.20 8.11
CA VAL A 143 -12.95 -7.64 7.96
C VAL A 143 -13.06 -8.71 6.88
N THR A 144 -12.55 -8.43 5.68
CA THR A 144 -12.70 -9.32 4.52
C THR A 144 -11.50 -10.25 4.30
N GLY A 145 -10.36 -9.96 4.94
CA GLY A 145 -9.10 -10.65 4.71
C GLY A 145 -8.43 -10.34 3.37
N GLN A 146 -9.05 -9.49 2.53
CA GLN A 146 -8.46 -9.10 1.26
C GLN A 146 -7.31 -8.10 1.46
N ILE A 147 -6.42 -8.03 0.48
CA ILE A 147 -5.38 -7.01 0.48
C ILE A 147 -5.95 -5.73 -0.12
N ILE A 148 -5.72 -4.62 0.58
CA ILE A 148 -6.01 -3.28 0.10
C ILE A 148 -4.67 -2.60 -0.16
N ILE A 149 -4.58 -1.94 -1.31
CA ILE A 149 -3.48 -1.07 -1.68
C ILE A 149 -4.01 0.36 -1.61
N PHE A 150 -3.47 1.17 -0.71
CA PHE A 150 -3.64 2.62 -0.73
C PHE A 150 -2.47 3.21 -1.48
N HIS A 151 -2.75 4.02 -2.48
CA HIS A 151 -1.75 4.64 -3.33
C HIS A 151 -1.95 6.16 -3.33
N PHE A 152 -0.85 6.89 -3.28
CA PHE A 152 -0.76 8.32 -3.54
C PHE A 152 0.28 8.55 -4.61
N ALA A 153 -0.05 9.33 -5.63
CA ALA A 153 0.87 9.74 -6.67
C ALA A 153 0.91 11.26 -6.80
N ARG A 154 2.10 11.79 -7.07
CA ARG A 154 2.33 13.19 -7.40
C ARG A 154 3.12 13.32 -8.70
N ASN A 155 2.58 14.09 -9.64
CA ASN A 155 3.28 14.49 -10.86
C ASN A 155 4.22 15.66 -10.57
N ILE A 156 5.42 15.57 -11.10
CA ILE A 156 6.44 16.61 -11.01
C ILE A 156 7.01 16.89 -12.40
N PRO A 157 7.53 18.10 -12.68
CA PRO A 157 8.36 18.32 -13.84
C PRO A 157 9.52 17.31 -13.83
N THR A 158 9.91 16.81 -14.99
CA THR A 158 10.98 15.79 -15.09
C THR A 158 12.27 16.32 -14.47
N PRO A 159 12.75 15.72 -13.35
CA PRO A 159 13.90 16.23 -12.62
C PRO A 159 15.21 15.80 -13.28
N ALA A 160 16.26 16.61 -13.09
CA ALA A 160 17.62 16.24 -13.50
C ALA A 160 18.18 15.07 -12.66
N ASN A 161 17.77 14.95 -11.40
CA ASN A 161 18.18 13.89 -10.48
C ASN A 161 16.97 13.19 -9.85
N PRO A 162 16.51 12.05 -10.41
CA PRO A 162 15.39 11.29 -9.87
C PRO A 162 15.59 10.80 -8.43
N VAL A 163 16.81 10.45 -8.04
CA VAL A 163 17.12 9.96 -6.69
C VAL A 163 16.90 11.05 -5.65
N GLU A 164 17.44 12.23 -5.89
CA GLU A 164 17.33 13.40 -5.01
C GLU A 164 15.86 13.81 -4.85
N SER A 165 15.14 13.97 -5.97
CA SER A 165 13.71 14.32 -5.95
C SER A 165 12.86 13.29 -5.19
N THR A 166 13.18 12.00 -5.32
CA THR A 166 12.51 10.93 -4.57
C THR A 166 12.79 11.03 -3.07
N GLN A 167 14.04 11.33 -2.68
CA GLN A 167 14.42 11.49 -1.28
C GLN A 167 13.77 12.71 -0.64
N GLU A 168 13.76 13.86 -1.32
CA GLU A 168 13.12 15.09 -0.84
C GLU A 168 11.62 14.89 -0.63
N MET A 169 10.92 14.33 -1.62
CA MET A 169 9.50 14.06 -1.50
C MET A 169 9.21 12.99 -0.44
N GLY A 170 10.09 11.99 -0.31
CA GLY A 170 10.02 11.01 0.76
C GLY A 170 10.12 11.65 2.14
N ALA A 171 11.06 12.58 2.35
CA ALA A 171 11.20 13.32 3.61
C ALA A 171 9.95 14.16 3.93
N GLU A 172 9.33 14.78 2.92
CA GLU A 172 8.11 15.56 3.06
C GLU A 172 6.88 14.68 3.43
N LEU A 173 6.65 13.60 2.68
CA LEU A 173 5.35 12.90 2.67
C LEU A 173 5.30 11.59 3.46
N VAL A 174 6.43 10.89 3.64
CA VAL A 174 6.42 9.57 4.30
C VAL A 174 5.81 9.61 5.71
N PRO A 175 6.06 10.61 6.58
CA PRO A 175 5.42 10.67 7.89
C PRO A 175 3.88 10.72 7.79
N THR A 176 3.35 11.62 6.95
CA THR A 176 1.91 11.76 6.71
C THR A 176 1.31 10.51 6.07
N PHE A 177 2.01 9.93 5.09
CA PHE A 177 1.57 8.72 4.40
C PHE A 177 1.50 7.51 5.34
N LYS A 178 2.49 7.34 6.23
CA LYS A 178 2.47 6.28 7.24
C LYS A 178 1.36 6.47 8.26
N ALA A 179 1.12 7.71 8.70
CA ALA A 179 0.09 8.07 9.65
C ALA A 179 -1.34 8.02 9.07
N PHE A 180 -1.47 8.02 7.75
CA PHE A 180 -2.79 7.99 7.09
C PHE A 180 -3.57 6.73 7.50
N PRO A 181 -4.86 6.87 7.90
CA PRO A 181 -5.65 5.78 8.44
C PRO A 181 -5.81 4.62 7.45
N LEU A 182 -6.04 3.42 7.98
CA LEU A 182 -6.41 2.26 7.17
C LEU A 182 -7.92 2.31 6.92
N TYR A 183 -8.31 1.86 5.73
CA TYR A 183 -9.69 1.71 5.32
C TYR A 183 -10.03 0.22 5.23
N ARG A 184 -11.32 -0.10 5.27
CA ARG A 184 -11.86 -1.43 5.00
C ARG A 184 -12.65 -1.45 3.69
N GLN A 185 -12.84 -2.64 3.14
CA GLN A 185 -13.74 -2.86 2.00
C GLN A 185 -15.22 -2.75 2.42
#